data_1b09fe7692d2b386013e7923453a973e
#
_entry.id   1b09fe7692d2b386013e7923453a973e
#
_cell.length_a   1.000
_cell.length_b   1.000
_cell.length_c   1.000
_cell.angle_alpha   90.00
_cell.angle_beta   90.00
_cell.angle_gamma   90.00
#
_symmetry.space_group_name_H-M   'P 1'
#
loop_
_entity.id
_entity.type
_entity.pdbx_description
1 polymer ?
#
loop_
_entity_poly.entity_id
_entity_poly.type
_entity_poly.pdbx_seq_one_letter_code
_entity_poly.pdbx_strand_id
1 'polypeptide(L)'
;IDNTDRNRTSPFAFTGNRFEFRAVGSIANCASAMIALNAAVAEALENFYTRVEALIAKGESKIGAILDVLREDIKTCRPIHFDGNGYSNEWKAEAARRGLDCETSCPLIFDRYLDDSTVKMFESTHVMNRHELEARNEIKWETYQKKIQIEARVLGDLCMNHIIPVATKYQSELVDNVHKIQQTFSDPEKVKELTAYNIDLIEKINKHTSFIAENVEEMVEKRKVVNKIENIRELAIAYHDEIAPYFDAIRYHIDKLELIV
;
A
#
# COMPACT_ATOMS: atom_id res chain seq x y z
N ILE A 1 -17.90 -12.41 26.06
CA ILE A 1 -17.01 -11.24 26.18
C ILE A 1 -16.25 -11.20 24.88
N ASP A 2 -16.43 -10.14 24.12
CA ASP A 2 -15.69 -9.92 22.89
C ASP A 2 -14.24 -9.55 23.26
N ASN A 3 -13.30 -10.42 22.92
CA ASN A 3 -11.85 -10.23 23.12
C ASN A 3 -11.17 -9.66 21.86
N THR A 4 -11.94 -9.06 20.98
CA THR A 4 -11.41 -8.51 19.72
C THR A 4 -10.38 -7.41 20.02
N ASP A 5 -9.17 -7.58 19.53
CA ASP A 5 -8.13 -6.57 19.63
C ASP A 5 -8.60 -5.28 18.94
N ARG A 6 -8.63 -4.19 19.69
CA ARG A 6 -9.07 -2.88 19.20
C ARG A 6 -8.34 -2.40 17.94
N ASN A 7 -7.09 -2.82 17.77
CA ASN A 7 -6.26 -2.49 16.60
C ASN A 7 -6.57 -3.32 15.35
N ARG A 8 -7.35 -4.41 15.50
CA ARG A 8 -7.71 -5.34 14.42
C ARG A 8 -9.19 -5.29 14.05
N THR A 9 -9.95 -4.35 14.61
CA THR A 9 -11.34 -4.12 14.23
C THR A 9 -11.44 -3.45 12.86
N SER A 10 -12.65 -3.43 12.29
CA SER A 10 -12.97 -2.81 11.02
C SER A 10 -12.31 -1.41 10.88
N PRO A 11 -11.81 -1.03 9.69
CA PRO A 11 -11.34 0.34 9.42
C PRO A 11 -12.46 1.39 9.54
N PHE A 12 -13.72 0.96 9.60
CA PHE A 12 -14.89 1.80 9.88
C PHE A 12 -15.69 1.18 11.02
N ALA A 13 -15.21 1.37 12.25
CA ALA A 13 -15.73 0.71 13.44
C ALA A 13 -16.81 1.53 14.13
N PHE A 14 -17.93 0.87 14.53
CA PHE A 14 -18.94 1.47 15.42
C PHE A 14 -18.51 1.37 16.88
N THR A 15 -18.46 2.49 17.59
CA THR A 15 -17.98 2.58 18.99
C THR A 15 -19.08 2.96 19.97
N GLY A 16 -20.33 2.60 19.67
CA GLY A 16 -21.49 2.75 20.53
C GLY A 16 -22.38 3.97 20.19
N ASN A 17 -21.81 5.12 19.86
CA ASN A 17 -22.54 6.33 19.50
C ASN A 17 -21.95 7.05 18.27
N ARG A 18 -20.90 6.52 17.68
CA ARG A 18 -20.23 7.07 16.49
C ARG A 18 -19.50 5.98 15.73
N PHE A 19 -19.16 6.28 14.48
CA PHE A 19 -18.20 5.51 13.72
C PHE A 19 -16.82 6.15 13.81
N GLU A 20 -15.79 5.31 13.87
CA GLU A 20 -14.40 5.73 13.84
C GLU A 20 -13.75 5.23 12.57
N PHE A 21 -13.16 6.13 11.76
CA PHE A 21 -12.29 5.76 10.66
C PHE A 21 -10.90 5.43 11.20
N ARG A 22 -10.43 4.23 10.89
CA ARG A 22 -9.13 3.71 11.35
C ARG A 22 -8.32 3.28 10.15
N ALA A 23 -7.30 4.05 9.81
CA ALA A 23 -6.35 3.73 8.76
C ALA A 23 -4.95 4.21 9.13
N VAL A 24 -3.94 3.53 8.63
CA VAL A 24 -2.54 3.93 8.80
C VAL A 24 -2.21 5.01 7.77
N GLY A 25 -1.61 6.12 8.22
CA GLY A 25 -1.24 7.21 7.33
C GLY A 25 -0.81 8.44 8.14
N SER A 26 0.43 8.45 8.62
CA SER A 26 0.93 9.47 9.57
C SER A 26 0.86 10.92 9.08
N ILE A 27 0.93 11.13 7.76
CA ILE A 27 0.84 12.46 7.12
C ILE A 27 -0.29 12.55 6.10
N ALA A 28 -1.08 11.48 5.94
CA ALA A 28 -2.16 11.46 4.96
C ALA A 28 -3.39 12.23 5.46
N ASN A 29 -4.01 12.99 4.57
CA ASN A 29 -5.27 13.64 4.85
C ASN A 29 -6.43 12.63 4.75
N CYS A 30 -7.22 12.50 5.80
CA CYS A 30 -8.36 11.58 5.86
C CYS A 30 -9.63 12.10 5.15
N ALA A 31 -9.64 13.32 4.63
CA ALA A 31 -10.86 13.97 4.12
C ALA A 31 -11.52 13.18 2.99
N SER A 32 -10.76 12.68 2.01
CA SER A 32 -11.32 11.90 0.89
C SER A 32 -12.02 10.62 1.36
N ALA A 33 -11.42 9.89 2.31
CA ALA A 33 -12.03 8.70 2.89
C ALA A 33 -13.29 9.03 3.68
N MET A 34 -13.24 10.10 4.50
CA MET A 34 -14.39 10.56 5.29
C MET A 34 -15.54 11.03 4.40
N ILE A 35 -15.27 11.73 3.29
CA ILE A 35 -16.31 12.15 2.35
C ILE A 35 -17.01 10.92 1.75
N ALA A 36 -16.25 9.94 1.27
CA ALA A 36 -16.82 8.72 0.68
C ALA A 36 -17.65 7.92 1.70
N LEU A 37 -17.12 7.71 2.91
CA LEU A 37 -17.82 6.99 3.97
C LEU A 37 -19.10 7.71 4.42
N ASN A 38 -19.07 9.02 4.59
CA ASN A 38 -20.26 9.78 4.97
C ASN A 38 -21.33 9.77 3.87
N ALA A 39 -20.95 9.87 2.60
CA ALA A 39 -21.87 9.76 1.48
C ALA A 39 -22.51 8.36 1.42
N ALA A 40 -21.72 7.29 1.60
CA ALA A 40 -22.23 5.92 1.63
C ALA A 40 -23.21 5.69 2.80
N VAL A 41 -22.93 6.22 3.99
CA VAL A 41 -23.85 6.15 5.14
C VAL A 41 -25.12 6.97 4.88
N ALA A 42 -25.02 8.14 4.28
CA ALA A 42 -26.18 8.96 3.95
C ALA A 42 -27.10 8.24 2.95
N GLU A 43 -26.57 7.67 1.87
CA GLU A 43 -27.34 6.89 0.91
C GLU A 43 -27.98 5.66 1.58
N ALA A 44 -27.25 4.93 2.41
CA ALA A 44 -27.78 3.77 3.11
C ALA A 44 -28.94 4.13 4.06
N LEU A 45 -28.83 5.25 4.78
CA LEU A 45 -29.90 5.74 5.66
C LEU A 45 -31.14 6.20 4.88
N GLU A 46 -30.97 6.85 3.75
CA GLU A 46 -32.07 7.28 2.90
C GLU A 46 -32.79 6.09 2.29
N ASN A 47 -32.05 5.08 1.80
CA ASN A 47 -32.60 3.84 1.30
C ASN A 47 -33.37 3.09 2.41
N PHE A 48 -32.82 3.01 3.61
CA PHE A 48 -33.46 2.40 4.76
C PHE A 48 -34.78 3.12 5.12
N TYR A 49 -34.74 4.45 5.22
CA TYR A 49 -35.89 5.27 5.50
C TYR A 49 -37.01 5.09 4.47
N THR A 50 -36.68 5.16 3.20
CA THR A 50 -37.63 5.01 2.09
C THR A 50 -38.33 3.64 2.12
N ARG A 51 -37.57 2.56 2.41
CA ARG A 51 -38.12 1.20 2.52
C ARG A 51 -39.07 1.05 3.73
N VAL A 52 -38.70 1.63 4.87
CA VAL A 52 -39.54 1.63 6.07
C VAL A 52 -40.85 2.40 5.82
N GLU A 53 -40.79 3.59 5.24
CA GLU A 53 -41.97 4.39 4.93
C GLU A 53 -42.91 3.68 3.94
N ALA A 54 -42.32 2.96 2.94
CA ALA A 54 -43.11 2.18 2.01
C ALA A 54 -43.88 1.01 2.65
N LEU A 55 -43.34 0.38 3.71
CA LEU A 55 -44.04 -0.64 4.50
C LEU A 55 -45.13 -0.03 5.40
N ILE A 56 -44.85 1.09 6.02
CA ILE A 56 -45.84 1.83 6.83
C ILE A 56 -47.03 2.26 5.96
N ALA A 57 -46.77 2.74 4.74
CA ALA A 57 -47.83 3.13 3.80
C ALA A 57 -48.74 1.94 3.37
N LYS A 58 -48.21 0.71 3.46
CA LYS A 58 -48.96 -0.52 3.24
C LYS A 58 -49.73 -1.00 4.46
N GLY A 59 -49.68 -0.29 5.58
CA GLY A 59 -50.41 -0.58 6.81
C GLY A 59 -49.62 -1.35 7.88
N GLU A 60 -48.31 -1.48 7.73
CA GLU A 60 -47.49 -2.08 8.76
C GLU A 60 -47.25 -1.11 9.94
N SER A 61 -47.06 -1.66 11.14
CA SER A 61 -46.65 -0.88 12.28
C SER A 61 -45.20 -0.36 12.10
N LYS A 62 -44.90 0.83 12.58
CA LYS A 62 -43.54 1.43 12.46
C LYS A 62 -42.44 0.47 12.95
N ILE A 63 -42.68 -0.17 14.11
CA ILE A 63 -41.69 -1.11 14.68
C ILE A 63 -41.54 -2.37 13.79
N GLY A 64 -42.67 -2.89 13.28
CA GLY A 64 -42.66 -4.04 12.37
C GLY A 64 -41.86 -3.75 11.10
N ALA A 65 -42.18 -2.63 10.44
CA ALA A 65 -41.50 -2.19 9.24
C ALA A 65 -39.97 -2.01 9.45
N ILE A 66 -39.57 -1.37 10.56
CA ILE A 66 -38.14 -1.23 10.90
C ILE A 66 -37.46 -2.58 11.08
N LEU A 67 -38.08 -3.52 11.81
CA LEU A 67 -37.49 -4.83 12.07
C LEU A 67 -37.39 -5.67 10.80
N ASP A 68 -38.34 -5.55 9.89
CA ASP A 68 -38.32 -6.32 8.64
C ASP A 68 -37.24 -5.81 7.69
N VAL A 69 -37.10 -4.48 7.54
CA VAL A 69 -36.02 -3.90 6.77
C VAL A 69 -34.64 -4.24 7.36
N LEU A 70 -34.48 -4.15 8.69
CA LEU A 70 -33.23 -4.54 9.36
C LEU A 70 -32.87 -6.01 9.14
N ARG A 71 -33.84 -6.92 9.20
CA ARG A 71 -33.59 -8.36 8.95
C ARG A 71 -33.13 -8.62 7.53
N GLU A 72 -33.69 -7.90 6.57
CA GLU A 72 -33.28 -7.99 5.17
C GLU A 72 -31.85 -7.48 4.99
N ASP A 73 -31.53 -6.31 5.54
CA ASP A 73 -30.20 -5.71 5.45
C ASP A 73 -29.12 -6.58 6.11
N ILE A 74 -29.39 -7.14 7.29
CA ILE A 74 -28.48 -8.07 7.97
C ILE A 74 -28.19 -9.30 7.08
N LYS A 75 -29.20 -9.85 6.40
CA LYS A 75 -29.01 -11.00 5.50
C LYS A 75 -28.20 -10.62 4.27
N THR A 76 -28.48 -9.46 3.69
CA THR A 76 -27.79 -8.96 2.49
C THR A 76 -26.33 -8.61 2.78
N CYS A 77 -26.06 -8.03 3.95
CA CYS A 77 -24.70 -7.64 4.37
C CYS A 77 -23.87 -8.81 4.93
N ARG A 78 -24.44 -10.01 5.08
CA ARG A 78 -23.73 -11.16 5.64
C ARG A 78 -22.41 -11.51 4.94
N PRO A 79 -22.26 -11.39 3.62
CA PRO A 79 -21.00 -11.67 2.93
C PRO A 79 -19.82 -10.83 3.39
N ILE A 80 -20.04 -9.62 3.92
CA ILE A 80 -18.97 -8.76 4.42
C ILE A 80 -18.54 -9.07 5.86
N HIS A 81 -19.32 -9.89 6.59
CA HIS A 81 -19.00 -10.25 7.97
C HIS A 81 -17.84 -11.25 8.01
N PHE A 82 -16.77 -10.87 8.70
CA PHE A 82 -15.55 -11.67 8.83
C PHE A 82 -14.95 -11.51 10.22
N ASP A 83 -14.69 -12.65 10.88
CA ASP A 83 -13.99 -12.73 12.15
C ASP A 83 -12.59 -13.32 11.90
N GLY A 84 -11.56 -12.50 11.91
CA GLY A 84 -10.19 -12.96 11.68
C GLY A 84 -9.23 -11.85 11.28
N ASN A 85 -8.06 -12.26 10.78
CA ASN A 85 -7.05 -11.32 10.32
C ASN A 85 -7.35 -10.82 8.89
N GLY A 86 -7.90 -9.61 8.76
CA GLY A 86 -8.23 -8.96 7.49
C GLY A 86 -7.03 -8.63 6.60
N TYR A 87 -5.79 -8.75 7.10
CA TYR A 87 -4.56 -8.55 6.34
C TYR A 87 -4.01 -9.84 5.72
N SER A 88 -4.59 -10.99 6.04
CA SER A 88 -4.07 -12.29 5.59
C SER A 88 -4.42 -12.58 4.12
N ASN A 89 -3.60 -13.40 3.47
CA ASN A 89 -3.88 -13.85 2.11
C ASN A 89 -5.09 -14.78 2.05
N GLU A 90 -5.36 -15.52 3.13
CA GLU A 90 -6.55 -16.36 3.28
C GLU A 90 -7.83 -15.51 3.22
N TRP A 91 -7.82 -14.33 3.87
CA TRP A 91 -8.95 -13.41 3.77
C TRP A 91 -9.12 -12.87 2.35
N LYS A 92 -8.06 -12.51 1.65
CA LYS A 92 -8.16 -12.05 0.25
C LYS A 92 -8.80 -13.10 -0.65
N ALA A 93 -8.41 -14.36 -0.50
CA ALA A 93 -8.99 -15.47 -1.24
C ALA A 93 -10.48 -15.69 -0.88
N GLU A 94 -10.82 -15.62 0.40
CA GLU A 94 -12.21 -15.76 0.87
C GLU A 94 -13.07 -14.58 0.44
N ALA A 95 -12.57 -13.36 0.46
CA ALA A 95 -13.26 -12.17 -0.03
C ALA A 95 -13.61 -12.31 -1.51
N ALA A 96 -12.65 -12.73 -2.33
CA ALA A 96 -12.89 -13.01 -3.75
C ALA A 96 -13.95 -14.10 -3.96
N ARG A 97 -13.92 -15.18 -3.15
CA ARG A 97 -14.94 -16.25 -3.19
C ARG A 97 -16.34 -15.74 -2.84
N ARG A 98 -16.43 -14.74 -1.97
CA ARG A 98 -17.71 -14.11 -1.59
C ARG A 98 -18.16 -13.03 -2.58
N GLY A 99 -17.40 -12.75 -3.63
CA GLY A 99 -17.68 -11.69 -4.60
C GLY A 99 -17.42 -10.28 -4.06
N LEU A 100 -16.58 -10.17 -3.02
CA LEU A 100 -16.14 -8.89 -2.48
C LEU A 100 -14.92 -8.41 -3.28
N ASP A 101 -14.86 -7.11 -3.54
CA ASP A 101 -13.72 -6.48 -4.18
C ASP A 101 -12.54 -6.39 -3.19
N CYS A 102 -11.37 -6.84 -3.62
CA CYS A 102 -10.17 -6.90 -2.80
C CYS A 102 -8.94 -6.46 -3.62
N GLU A 103 -9.07 -5.36 -4.36
CA GLU A 103 -8.00 -4.79 -5.17
C GLU A 103 -6.85 -4.30 -4.28
N THR A 104 -5.63 -4.63 -4.67
CA THR A 104 -4.41 -4.23 -3.96
C THR A 104 -3.59 -3.18 -4.72
N SER A 105 -3.88 -2.96 -6.00
CA SER A 105 -3.24 -1.92 -6.80
C SER A 105 -3.88 -0.56 -6.55
N CYS A 106 -3.14 0.33 -5.90
CA CYS A 106 -3.63 1.67 -5.57
C CYS A 106 -4.18 2.45 -6.79
N PRO A 107 -3.51 2.50 -7.97
CA PRO A 107 -4.06 3.19 -9.13
C PRO A 107 -5.35 2.54 -9.68
N LEU A 108 -5.53 1.22 -9.55
CA LEU A 108 -6.76 0.52 -9.95
C LEU A 108 -7.91 0.76 -8.98
N ILE A 109 -7.62 0.94 -7.68
CA ILE A 109 -8.65 1.32 -6.69
C ILE A 109 -9.30 2.66 -7.06
N PHE A 110 -8.55 3.59 -7.64
CA PHE A 110 -9.10 4.89 -8.03
C PHE A 110 -10.17 4.80 -9.10
N ASP A 111 -10.17 3.76 -9.95
CA ASP A 111 -11.22 3.52 -10.94
C ASP A 111 -12.60 3.43 -10.29
N ARG A 112 -12.70 2.91 -9.04
CA ARG A 112 -13.95 2.73 -8.30
C ARG A 112 -14.69 4.03 -7.99
N TYR A 113 -13.99 5.18 -8.04
CA TYR A 113 -14.65 6.48 -7.91
C TYR A 113 -15.53 6.84 -9.10
N LEU A 114 -15.30 6.19 -10.27
CA LEU A 114 -16.03 6.43 -11.51
C LEU A 114 -17.03 5.31 -11.85
N ASP A 115 -17.14 4.29 -11.00
CA ASP A 115 -18.19 3.27 -11.15
C ASP A 115 -19.56 3.95 -11.08
N ASP A 116 -20.52 3.49 -11.91
CA ASP A 116 -21.85 4.08 -11.98
C ASP A 116 -22.58 4.10 -10.64
N SER A 117 -22.37 3.07 -9.79
CA SER A 117 -22.91 3.03 -8.43
C SER A 117 -22.34 4.14 -7.54
N THR A 118 -21.02 4.37 -7.63
CA THR A 118 -20.33 5.41 -6.87
C THR A 118 -20.77 6.81 -7.32
N VAL A 119 -20.81 7.04 -8.62
CA VAL A 119 -21.30 8.30 -9.19
C VAL A 119 -22.72 8.58 -8.75
N LYS A 120 -23.63 7.59 -8.86
CA LYS A 120 -25.02 7.72 -8.41
C LYS A 120 -25.12 8.06 -6.93
N MET A 121 -24.32 7.42 -6.07
CA MET A 121 -24.26 7.70 -4.64
C MET A 121 -23.89 9.16 -4.36
N PHE A 122 -22.84 9.66 -5.01
CA PHE A 122 -22.40 11.05 -4.80
C PHE A 122 -23.39 12.08 -5.35
N GLU A 123 -24.02 11.79 -6.48
CA GLU A 123 -25.02 12.67 -7.10
C GLU A 123 -26.32 12.68 -6.27
N SER A 124 -26.82 11.53 -5.83
CA SER A 124 -28.05 11.44 -5.03
C SER A 124 -27.92 12.11 -3.67
N THR A 125 -26.74 12.04 -3.08
CA THR A 125 -26.44 12.73 -1.81
C THR A 125 -26.02 14.19 -1.97
N HIS A 126 -26.02 14.73 -3.19
CA HIS A 126 -25.63 16.10 -3.53
C HIS A 126 -24.22 16.50 -3.07
N VAL A 127 -23.30 15.54 -2.99
CA VAL A 127 -21.92 15.79 -2.54
C VAL A 127 -21.00 16.15 -3.69
N MET A 128 -21.05 15.39 -4.79
CA MET A 128 -20.28 15.65 -6.02
C MET A 128 -21.03 15.14 -7.25
N ASN A 129 -20.87 15.81 -8.36
CA ASN A 129 -21.33 15.33 -9.64
C ASN A 129 -20.23 14.51 -10.37
N ARG A 130 -20.57 13.86 -11.48
CA ARG A 130 -19.63 13.05 -12.28
C ARG A 130 -18.37 13.84 -12.69
N HIS A 131 -18.49 15.06 -13.15
CA HIS A 131 -17.35 15.89 -13.58
C HIS A 131 -16.39 16.19 -12.42
N GLU A 132 -16.92 16.45 -11.24
CA GLU A 132 -16.11 16.69 -10.05
C GLU A 132 -15.38 15.42 -9.60
N LEU A 133 -16.02 14.26 -9.73
CA LEU A 133 -15.39 12.95 -9.45
C LEU A 133 -14.28 12.65 -10.45
N GLU A 134 -14.50 12.87 -11.75
CA GLU A 134 -13.50 12.70 -12.81
C GLU A 134 -12.26 13.56 -12.55
N ALA A 135 -12.45 14.86 -12.32
CA ALA A 135 -11.35 15.78 -12.04
C ALA A 135 -10.57 15.40 -10.79
N ARG A 136 -11.26 14.98 -9.70
CA ARG A 136 -10.60 14.52 -8.48
C ARG A 136 -9.86 13.22 -8.67
N ASN A 137 -10.36 12.34 -9.53
CA ASN A 137 -9.72 11.05 -9.80
C ASN A 137 -8.43 11.22 -10.61
N GLU A 138 -8.42 12.12 -11.59
CA GLU A 138 -7.20 12.51 -12.32
C GLU A 138 -6.12 13.02 -11.36
N ILE A 139 -6.49 13.88 -10.40
CA ILE A 139 -5.56 14.36 -9.37
C ILE A 139 -5.01 13.22 -8.50
N LYS A 140 -5.80 12.17 -8.20
CA LYS A 140 -5.33 11.01 -7.43
C LYS A 140 -4.27 10.22 -8.19
N TRP A 141 -4.51 9.92 -9.49
CA TRP A 141 -3.52 9.24 -10.32
C TRP A 141 -2.24 10.06 -10.46
N GLU A 142 -2.37 11.37 -10.74
CA GLU A 142 -1.22 12.26 -10.84
C GLU A 142 -0.42 12.32 -9.53
N THR A 143 -1.12 12.45 -8.40
CA THR A 143 -0.48 12.49 -7.08
C THR A 143 0.23 11.17 -6.76
N TYR A 144 -0.38 10.03 -7.08
CA TYR A 144 0.22 8.71 -6.89
C TYR A 144 1.49 8.57 -7.73
N GLN A 145 1.38 8.84 -9.02
CA GLN A 145 2.52 8.78 -9.95
C GLN A 145 3.67 9.67 -9.48
N LYS A 146 3.39 10.92 -9.11
CA LYS A 146 4.42 11.86 -8.63
C LYS A 146 5.11 11.39 -7.34
N LYS A 147 4.36 10.80 -6.41
CA LYS A 147 4.95 10.23 -5.19
C LYS A 147 5.93 9.12 -5.50
N ILE A 148 5.51 8.11 -6.30
CA ILE A 148 6.41 7.02 -6.69
C ILE A 148 7.62 7.55 -7.48
N GLN A 149 7.42 8.54 -8.34
CA GLN A 149 8.52 9.17 -9.07
C GLN A 149 9.54 9.85 -8.15
N ILE A 150 9.06 10.56 -7.12
CA ILE A 150 9.93 11.22 -6.13
C ILE A 150 10.68 10.15 -5.33
N GLU A 151 9.98 9.14 -4.84
CA GLU A 151 10.57 8.04 -4.08
C GLU A 151 11.65 7.30 -4.90
N ALA A 152 11.40 7.01 -6.18
CA ALA A 152 12.39 6.40 -7.07
C ALA A 152 13.65 7.27 -7.23
N ARG A 153 13.49 8.60 -7.35
CA ARG A 153 14.62 9.51 -7.47
C ARG A 153 15.43 9.59 -6.18
N VAL A 154 14.73 9.73 -5.05
CA VAL A 154 15.39 9.83 -3.74
C VAL A 154 16.10 8.52 -3.40
N LEU A 155 15.47 7.37 -3.65
CA LEU A 155 16.10 6.07 -3.43
C LEU A 155 17.37 5.92 -4.27
N GLY A 156 17.30 6.26 -5.56
CA GLY A 156 18.47 6.22 -6.45
C GLY A 156 19.61 7.14 -5.97
N ASP A 157 19.28 8.36 -5.56
CA ASP A 157 20.25 9.31 -5.01
C ASP A 157 20.90 8.79 -3.73
N LEU A 158 20.10 8.32 -2.78
CA LEU A 158 20.59 7.72 -1.53
C LEU A 158 21.51 6.52 -1.79
N CYS A 159 21.13 5.63 -2.70
CA CYS A 159 21.94 4.46 -3.03
C CYS A 159 23.30 4.85 -3.62
N MET A 160 23.30 5.70 -4.64
CA MET A 160 24.50 6.01 -5.42
C MET A 160 25.44 6.98 -4.71
N ASN A 161 24.90 7.95 -3.97
CA ASN A 161 25.69 9.03 -3.38
C ASN A 161 25.97 8.85 -1.88
N HIS A 162 25.27 7.93 -1.20
CA HIS A 162 25.46 7.74 0.24
C HIS A 162 25.74 6.27 0.60
N ILE A 163 24.89 5.34 0.25
CA ILE A 163 24.98 3.95 0.73
C ILE A 163 26.17 3.22 0.11
N ILE A 164 26.28 3.20 -1.23
CA ILE A 164 27.38 2.53 -1.93
C ILE A 164 28.73 3.11 -1.54
N PRO A 165 28.93 4.46 -1.48
CA PRO A 165 30.20 5.01 -1.06
C PRO A 165 30.62 4.63 0.36
N VAL A 166 29.68 4.58 1.31
CA VAL A 166 29.97 4.14 2.70
C VAL A 166 30.37 2.67 2.73
N ALA A 167 29.60 1.80 2.06
CA ALA A 167 29.88 0.38 1.99
C ALA A 167 31.27 0.12 1.31
N THR A 168 31.58 0.81 0.23
CA THR A 168 32.86 0.71 -0.48
C THR A 168 34.02 1.18 0.38
N LYS A 169 33.83 2.24 1.18
CA LYS A 169 34.85 2.69 2.12
C LYS A 169 35.16 1.61 3.16
N TYR A 170 34.16 1.04 3.78
CA TYR A 170 34.34 -0.05 4.76
C TYR A 170 34.97 -1.29 4.09
N GLN A 171 34.57 -1.64 2.88
CA GLN A 171 35.21 -2.70 2.10
C GLN A 171 36.71 -2.46 1.92
N SER A 172 37.12 -1.23 1.62
CA SER A 172 38.53 -0.85 1.49
C SER A 172 39.30 -1.05 2.81
N GLU A 173 38.67 -0.72 3.96
CA GLU A 173 39.29 -0.95 5.27
C GLU A 173 39.49 -2.45 5.55
N LEU A 174 38.54 -3.31 5.14
CA LEU A 174 38.66 -4.76 5.25
C LEU A 174 39.77 -5.31 4.35
N VAL A 175 39.88 -4.81 3.09
CA VAL A 175 40.95 -5.17 2.15
C VAL A 175 42.32 -4.78 2.71
N ASP A 176 42.45 -3.61 3.28
CA ASP A 176 43.69 -3.14 3.93
C ASP A 176 44.05 -4.05 5.12
N ASN A 177 43.08 -4.49 5.90
CA ASN A 177 43.30 -5.41 7.02
C ASN A 177 43.81 -6.77 6.52
N VAL A 178 43.16 -7.34 5.50
CA VAL A 178 43.61 -8.60 4.85
C VAL A 178 45.05 -8.46 4.35
N HIS A 179 45.38 -7.38 3.70
CA HIS A 179 46.73 -7.14 3.18
C HIS A 179 47.79 -7.05 4.31
N LYS A 180 47.50 -6.34 5.41
CA LYS A 180 48.39 -6.26 6.58
C LYS A 180 48.60 -7.59 7.25
N ILE A 181 47.57 -8.45 7.37
CA ILE A 181 47.70 -9.82 7.89
C ILE A 181 48.61 -10.65 6.99
N GLN A 182 48.44 -10.58 5.66
CA GLN A 182 49.30 -11.28 4.68
C GLN A 182 50.75 -10.86 4.78
N GLN A 183 51.04 -9.60 5.07
CA GLN A 183 52.39 -9.09 5.26
C GLN A 183 53.02 -9.50 6.59
N THR A 184 52.20 -9.74 7.61
CA THR A 184 52.67 -10.00 8.99
C THR A 184 52.97 -11.49 9.24
N PHE A 185 52.22 -12.38 8.61
CA PHE A 185 52.34 -13.83 8.83
C PHE A 185 52.87 -14.54 7.54
N SER A 186 53.89 -15.38 7.72
CA SER A 186 54.49 -16.14 6.61
C SER A 186 53.82 -17.51 6.36
N ASP A 187 53.01 -18.00 7.30
CA ASP A 187 52.30 -19.27 7.20
C ASP A 187 50.99 -19.10 6.42
N PRO A 188 50.85 -19.71 5.21
CA PRO A 188 49.68 -19.52 4.35
C PRO A 188 48.36 -20.03 5.00
N GLU A 189 48.39 -21.14 5.75
CA GLU A 189 47.18 -21.69 6.39
C GLU A 189 46.70 -20.76 7.50
N LYS A 190 47.61 -20.21 8.27
CA LYS A 190 47.26 -19.22 9.31
C LYS A 190 46.74 -17.92 8.71
N VAL A 191 47.30 -17.44 7.62
CA VAL A 191 46.80 -16.27 6.87
C VAL A 191 45.39 -16.53 6.40
N LYS A 192 45.12 -17.66 5.81
CA LYS A 192 43.79 -18.06 5.33
C LYS A 192 42.77 -18.10 6.44
N GLU A 193 43.12 -18.70 7.59
CA GLU A 193 42.25 -18.72 8.76
C GLU A 193 41.91 -17.32 9.28
N LEU A 194 42.92 -16.46 9.44
CA LEU A 194 42.76 -15.10 9.97
C LEU A 194 42.04 -14.13 9.04
N THR A 195 42.07 -14.39 7.73
CA THR A 195 41.45 -13.52 6.72
C THR A 195 40.07 -14.00 6.24
N ALA A 196 39.69 -15.24 6.51
CA ALA A 196 38.48 -15.85 5.99
C ALA A 196 37.21 -15.02 6.23
N TYR A 197 37.06 -14.52 7.45
CA TYR A 197 35.90 -13.68 7.83
C TYR A 197 35.86 -12.35 7.05
N ASN A 198 36.99 -11.67 6.94
CA ASN A 198 37.07 -10.39 6.22
C ASN A 198 36.82 -10.59 4.73
N ILE A 199 37.31 -11.66 4.15
CA ILE A 199 37.05 -12.00 2.73
C ILE A 199 35.58 -12.28 2.48
N ASP A 200 34.92 -13.03 3.35
CA ASP A 200 33.47 -13.28 3.29
C ASP A 200 32.67 -11.96 3.34
N LEU A 201 33.04 -11.02 4.23
CA LEU A 201 32.42 -9.70 4.29
C LEU A 201 32.65 -8.88 3.02
N ILE A 202 33.87 -8.89 2.47
CA ILE A 202 34.21 -8.18 1.23
C ILE A 202 33.35 -8.68 0.07
N GLU A 203 33.18 -10.01 -0.04
CA GLU A 203 32.36 -10.63 -1.08
C GLU A 203 30.87 -10.26 -0.91
N LYS A 204 30.36 -10.30 0.31
CA LYS A 204 28.98 -9.89 0.61
C LYS A 204 28.72 -8.42 0.28
N ILE A 205 29.62 -7.52 0.69
CA ILE A 205 29.50 -6.11 0.37
C ILE A 205 29.49 -5.91 -1.15
N ASN A 206 30.42 -6.52 -1.87
CA ASN A 206 30.47 -6.43 -3.32
C ASN A 206 29.19 -6.91 -3.98
N LYS A 207 28.66 -8.07 -3.55
CA LYS A 207 27.41 -8.62 -4.07
C LYS A 207 26.23 -7.66 -3.88
N HIS A 208 26.08 -7.08 -2.68
CA HIS A 208 24.95 -6.20 -2.39
C HIS A 208 25.08 -4.84 -3.08
N THR A 209 26.29 -4.26 -3.11
CA THR A 209 26.52 -2.97 -3.79
C THR A 209 26.33 -3.08 -5.30
N SER A 210 26.82 -4.16 -5.95
CA SER A 210 26.60 -4.41 -7.37
C SER A 210 25.12 -4.54 -7.70
N PHE A 211 24.37 -5.34 -6.92
CA PHE A 211 22.93 -5.49 -7.13
C PHE A 211 22.20 -4.16 -7.01
N ILE A 212 22.51 -3.36 -5.97
CA ILE A 212 21.89 -2.05 -5.77
C ILE A 212 22.17 -1.14 -6.98
N ALA A 213 23.43 -1.05 -7.44
CA ALA A 213 23.81 -0.20 -8.55
C ALA A 213 23.08 -0.59 -9.85
N GLU A 214 23.07 -1.88 -10.19
CA GLU A 214 22.40 -2.41 -11.39
C GLU A 214 20.89 -2.14 -11.37
N ASN A 215 20.22 -2.39 -10.22
CA ASN A 215 18.77 -2.17 -10.11
C ASN A 215 18.40 -0.68 -10.08
N VAL A 216 19.23 0.19 -9.52
CA VAL A 216 19.02 1.64 -9.59
C VAL A 216 19.14 2.11 -11.06
N GLU A 217 20.14 1.65 -11.80
CA GLU A 217 20.32 2.01 -13.21
C GLU A 217 19.12 1.52 -14.05
N GLU A 218 18.71 0.27 -13.87
CA GLU A 218 17.55 -0.29 -14.57
C GLU A 218 16.26 0.46 -14.24
N MET A 219 16.01 0.77 -12.97
CA MET A 219 14.87 1.58 -12.53
C MET A 219 14.86 2.97 -13.19
N VAL A 220 16.02 3.62 -13.31
CA VAL A 220 16.15 4.93 -13.97
C VAL A 220 15.82 4.83 -15.46
N GLU A 221 16.31 3.81 -16.16
CA GLU A 221 16.02 3.63 -17.58
C GLU A 221 14.55 3.30 -17.83
N LYS A 222 13.95 2.40 -17.05
CA LYS A 222 12.51 2.11 -17.13
C LYS A 222 11.67 3.36 -16.90
N ARG A 223 12.03 4.17 -15.89
CA ARG A 223 11.32 5.42 -15.63
C ARG A 223 11.35 6.39 -16.81
N LYS A 224 12.46 6.46 -17.57
CA LYS A 224 12.53 7.27 -18.79
C LYS A 224 11.55 6.80 -19.87
N VAL A 225 11.32 5.49 -19.95
CA VAL A 225 10.34 4.90 -20.88
C VAL A 225 8.91 5.19 -20.40
N VAL A 226 8.61 4.88 -19.16
CA VAL A 226 7.29 5.07 -18.54
C VAL A 226 6.84 6.53 -18.63
N ASN A 227 7.75 7.49 -18.42
CA ASN A 227 7.46 8.92 -18.52
C ASN A 227 6.98 9.42 -19.91
N LYS A 228 7.02 8.57 -20.93
CA LYS A 228 6.49 8.91 -22.26
C LYS A 228 4.99 8.61 -22.41
N ILE A 229 4.39 7.95 -21.42
CA ILE A 229 2.96 7.66 -21.40
C ILE A 229 2.21 8.96 -21.10
N GLU A 230 1.32 9.37 -22.01
CA GLU A 230 0.57 10.61 -21.89
C GLU A 230 -0.69 10.46 -21.01
N ASN A 231 -1.33 9.28 -21.05
CA ASN A 231 -2.52 9.01 -20.25
C ASN A 231 -2.15 8.86 -18.78
N ILE A 232 -2.70 9.72 -17.91
CA ILE A 232 -2.31 9.79 -16.49
C ILE A 232 -2.66 8.53 -15.71
N ARG A 233 -3.77 7.85 -16.04
CA ARG A 233 -4.15 6.58 -15.43
C ARG A 233 -3.17 5.46 -15.81
N GLU A 234 -2.88 5.32 -17.09
CA GLU A 234 -1.91 4.34 -17.59
C GLU A 234 -0.51 4.60 -17.03
N LEU A 235 -0.13 5.86 -16.95
CA LEU A 235 1.13 6.27 -16.33
C LEU A 235 1.19 5.87 -14.85
N ALA A 236 0.12 6.07 -14.08
CA ALA A 236 0.07 5.67 -12.67
C ALA A 236 0.16 4.15 -12.50
N ILE A 237 -0.50 3.38 -13.37
CA ILE A 237 -0.42 1.92 -13.40
C ILE A 237 1.01 1.46 -13.74
N ALA A 238 1.63 2.03 -14.77
CA ALA A 238 3.00 1.70 -15.15
C ALA A 238 4.01 2.02 -14.03
N TYR A 239 3.82 3.13 -13.31
CA TYR A 239 4.65 3.41 -12.14
C TYR A 239 4.47 2.40 -11.01
N HIS A 240 3.24 1.90 -10.79
CA HIS A 240 2.97 0.84 -9.83
C HIS A 240 3.62 -0.49 -10.24
N ASP A 241 3.43 -0.90 -11.49
CA ASP A 241 3.79 -2.24 -11.93
C ASP A 241 5.27 -2.37 -12.32
N GLU A 242 5.88 -1.30 -12.86
CA GLU A 242 7.22 -1.36 -13.43
C GLU A 242 8.28 -0.64 -12.58
N ILE A 243 7.90 0.36 -11.78
CA ILE A 243 8.87 1.15 -10.99
C ILE A 243 8.84 0.79 -9.51
N ALA A 244 7.67 0.74 -8.88
CA ALA A 244 7.57 0.46 -7.45
C ALA A 244 8.20 -0.87 -7.00
N PRO A 245 8.19 -1.98 -7.78
CA PRO A 245 8.81 -3.23 -7.37
C PRO A 245 10.32 -3.15 -7.11
N TYR A 246 11.01 -2.18 -7.72
CA TYR A 246 12.44 -1.96 -7.44
C TYR A 246 12.71 -1.53 -6.00
N PHE A 247 11.76 -0.87 -5.35
CA PHE A 247 11.95 -0.34 -4.00
C PHE A 247 12.21 -1.46 -2.99
N ASP A 248 11.40 -2.50 -3.00
CA ASP A 248 11.55 -3.64 -2.10
C ASP A 248 12.81 -4.44 -2.42
N ALA A 249 13.12 -4.64 -3.71
CA ALA A 249 14.31 -5.35 -4.15
C ALA A 249 15.60 -4.63 -3.70
N ILE A 250 15.69 -3.32 -3.95
CA ILE A 250 16.85 -2.51 -3.56
C ILE A 250 16.91 -2.43 -2.03
N ARG A 251 15.79 -2.17 -1.35
CA ARG A 251 15.73 -2.05 0.11
C ARG A 251 16.22 -3.32 0.80
N TYR A 252 15.85 -4.49 0.31
CA TYR A 252 16.35 -5.75 0.87
C TYR A 252 17.89 -5.80 0.91
N HIS A 253 18.55 -5.35 -0.15
CA HIS A 253 20.00 -5.36 -0.22
C HIS A 253 20.64 -4.26 0.63
N ILE A 254 19.98 -3.11 0.79
CA ILE A 254 20.40 -2.06 1.73
C ILE A 254 20.36 -2.57 3.17
N ASP A 255 19.27 -3.21 3.57
CA ASP A 255 19.11 -3.77 4.93
C ASP A 255 20.19 -4.83 5.23
N LYS A 256 20.63 -5.58 4.20
CA LYS A 256 21.75 -6.52 4.36
C LYS A 256 23.09 -5.81 4.55
N LEU A 257 23.32 -4.69 3.86
CA LEU A 257 24.52 -3.88 4.07
C LEU A 257 24.55 -3.22 5.44
N GLU A 258 23.41 -2.72 5.94
CA GLU A 258 23.30 -2.14 7.30
C GLU A 258 23.72 -3.12 8.42
N LEU A 259 23.61 -4.43 8.16
CA LEU A 259 24.04 -5.46 9.13
C LEU A 259 25.55 -5.77 9.04
N ILE A 260 26.24 -5.28 8.02
CA ILE A 260 27.65 -5.58 7.75
C ILE A 260 28.52 -4.33 7.99
N VAL A 261 28.04 -3.17 7.59
CA VAL A 261 28.71 -1.89 7.61
C VAL A 261 28.32 -1.07 8.84
#